data_244afdc5790c55db1c8737a41a4378fc
#
_entry.id   244afdc5790c55db1c8737a41a4378fc
#
_cell.length_a   1.000
_cell.length_b   1.000
_cell.length_c   1.000
_cell.angle_alpha   90.00
_cell.angle_beta   90.00
_cell.angle_gamma   90.00
#
_symmetry.space_group_name_H-M   'P 1'
#
loop_
_entity.id
_entity.type
_entity.pdbx_description
1 polymer ?
#
loop_
_entity_poly.entity_id
_entity_poly.type
_entity_poly.pdbx_seq_one_letter_code
_entity_poly.pdbx_strand_id
1 'polypeptide(L)'
;MRILGLLNLILEGSIMFSLFIGIIGIIGLVIGAIISGSDFGIFFDAPAFVVVVAGAFFYSVAAGGDAVDRFENFGNGAVRFGWLGFLIGIIMMSASNIIIALDNIGPALAVALLTPFYGYFIKILTNVIVNRMDYNKLIEELNEEKLES
;
A
#
# COMPACT_ATOMS: atom_id res chain seq x y z
N MET A 1 -8.39 39.68 0.67
CA MET A 1 -9.23 38.47 0.63
C MET A 1 -9.19 37.69 -0.68
N ARG A 2 -9.47 38.27 -1.87
CA ARG A 2 -9.49 37.51 -3.16
C ARG A 2 -8.11 36.90 -3.55
N ILE A 3 -7.01 37.56 -3.28
CA ILE A 3 -5.66 37.09 -3.64
C ILE A 3 -5.25 35.88 -2.81
N LEU A 4 -5.56 35.88 -1.52
CA LEU A 4 -5.31 34.72 -0.62
C LEU A 4 -6.10 33.49 -1.02
N GLY A 5 -7.35 33.65 -1.45
CA GLY A 5 -8.17 32.56 -1.94
C GLY A 5 -7.65 31.95 -3.27
N LEU A 6 -7.14 32.80 -4.18
CA LEU A 6 -6.51 32.33 -5.41
C LEU A 6 -5.19 31.61 -5.16
N LEU A 7 -4.38 32.11 -4.22
CA LEU A 7 -3.13 31.44 -3.82
C LEU A 7 -3.40 30.07 -3.20
N ASN A 8 -4.40 29.94 -2.34
CA ASN A 8 -4.79 28.64 -1.77
C ASN A 8 -5.26 27.68 -2.84
N LEU A 9 -6.11 28.11 -3.78
CA LEU A 9 -6.57 27.27 -4.90
C LEU A 9 -5.41 26.77 -5.80
N ILE A 10 -4.43 27.62 -6.06
CA ILE A 10 -3.23 27.26 -6.86
C ILE A 10 -2.35 26.28 -6.07
N LEU A 11 -2.19 26.51 -4.77
CA LEU A 11 -1.45 25.61 -3.89
C LEU A 11 -2.13 24.24 -3.81
N GLU A 12 -3.42 24.17 -3.57
CA GLU A 12 -4.19 22.92 -3.53
C GLU A 12 -4.11 22.15 -4.85
N GLY A 13 -4.24 22.84 -5.99
CA GLY A 13 -4.13 22.22 -7.32
C GLY A 13 -2.72 21.66 -7.57
N SER A 14 -1.67 22.39 -7.22
CA SER A 14 -0.26 21.93 -7.33
C SER A 14 0.01 20.73 -6.44
N ILE A 15 -0.58 20.72 -5.27
CA ILE A 15 -0.47 19.69 -4.25
C ILE A 15 -1.13 18.37 -4.71
N MET A 16 -2.35 18.42 -5.24
CA MET A 16 -3.05 17.27 -5.79
C MET A 16 -2.31 16.68 -7.00
N PHE A 17 -1.79 17.54 -7.87
CA PHE A 17 -1.02 17.15 -9.04
C PHE A 17 0.26 16.38 -8.66
N SER A 18 0.99 16.85 -7.65
CA SER A 18 2.21 16.16 -7.18
C SER A 18 1.92 14.77 -6.60
N LEU A 19 0.79 14.59 -5.90
CA LEU A 19 0.34 13.29 -5.39
C LEU A 19 0.09 12.31 -6.55
N PHE A 20 -0.66 12.76 -7.57
CA PHE A 20 -0.96 11.93 -8.74
C PHE A 20 0.32 11.49 -9.47
N ILE A 21 1.26 12.41 -9.72
CA ILE A 21 2.54 12.09 -10.35
C ILE A 21 3.33 11.08 -9.51
N GLY A 22 3.36 11.28 -8.19
CA GLY A 22 4.06 10.38 -7.28
C GLY A 22 3.49 8.95 -7.31
N ILE A 23 2.16 8.81 -7.20
CA ILE A 23 1.50 7.51 -7.25
C ILE A 23 1.69 6.83 -8.61
N ILE A 24 1.48 7.54 -9.71
CA ILE A 24 1.68 7.02 -11.07
C ILE A 24 3.15 6.62 -11.27
N GLY A 25 4.09 7.42 -10.77
CA GLY A 25 5.52 7.10 -10.84
C GLY A 25 5.87 5.82 -10.09
N ILE A 26 5.36 5.64 -8.86
CA ILE A 26 5.57 4.42 -8.06
C ILE A 26 5.01 3.20 -8.78
N ILE A 27 3.76 3.27 -9.25
CA ILE A 27 3.11 2.19 -9.98
C ILE A 27 3.87 1.88 -11.27
N GLY A 28 4.23 2.92 -12.04
CA GLY A 28 4.96 2.78 -13.30
C GLY A 28 6.35 2.15 -13.11
N LEU A 29 7.08 2.51 -12.05
CA LEU A 29 8.36 1.90 -11.70
C LEU A 29 8.22 0.41 -11.38
N VAL A 30 7.23 0.04 -10.56
CA VAL A 30 7.00 -1.36 -10.19
C VAL A 30 6.58 -2.18 -11.40
N ILE A 31 5.63 -1.69 -12.20
CA ILE A 31 5.19 -2.38 -13.42
C ILE A 31 6.35 -2.49 -14.41
N GLY A 32 7.13 -1.42 -14.61
CA GLY A 32 8.30 -1.41 -15.48
C GLY A 32 9.34 -2.44 -15.06
N ALA A 33 9.63 -2.56 -13.76
CA ALA A 33 10.53 -3.56 -13.22
C ALA A 33 10.04 -4.99 -13.48
N ILE A 34 8.74 -5.25 -13.28
CA ILE A 34 8.11 -6.55 -13.52
C ILE A 34 8.22 -6.94 -15.00
N ILE A 35 7.83 -6.06 -15.91
CA ILE A 35 7.85 -6.33 -17.35
C ILE A 35 9.27 -6.52 -17.88
N SER A 36 10.25 -5.83 -17.30
CA SER A 36 11.66 -5.96 -17.70
C SER A 36 12.29 -7.27 -17.27
N GLY A 37 11.76 -7.93 -16.24
CA GLY A 37 12.37 -9.14 -15.66
C GLY A 37 11.70 -10.45 -16.03
N SER A 38 10.38 -10.46 -16.27
CA SER A 38 9.61 -11.69 -16.46
C SER A 38 8.19 -11.44 -16.98
N ASP A 39 7.42 -12.51 -17.15
CA ASP A 39 6.00 -12.43 -17.49
C ASP A 39 5.21 -11.81 -16.33
N PHE A 40 4.40 -10.82 -16.63
CA PHE A 40 3.52 -10.14 -15.66
C PHE A 40 2.58 -11.12 -14.92
N GLY A 41 2.17 -12.21 -15.59
CA GLY A 41 1.31 -13.23 -15.00
C GLY A 41 1.87 -13.89 -13.76
N ILE A 42 3.20 -13.97 -13.63
CA ILE A 42 3.88 -14.55 -12.45
C ILE A 42 3.66 -13.69 -11.18
N PHE A 43 3.43 -12.40 -11.35
CA PHE A 43 3.20 -11.46 -10.24
C PHE A 43 1.73 -11.32 -9.85
N PHE A 44 0.84 -12.13 -10.40
CA PHE A 44 -0.59 -12.09 -10.10
C PHE A 44 -1.09 -13.43 -9.58
N ASP A 45 -1.29 -13.49 -8.27
CA ASP A 45 -1.94 -14.62 -7.58
C ASP A 45 -3.17 -14.09 -6.81
N ALA A 46 -4.36 -14.42 -7.30
CA ALA A 46 -5.61 -13.91 -6.74
C ALA A 46 -5.85 -14.35 -5.29
N PRO A 47 -5.63 -15.63 -4.89
CA PRO A 47 -5.72 -16.04 -3.50
C PRO A 47 -4.79 -15.26 -2.57
N ALA A 48 -3.52 -15.10 -2.93
CA ALA A 48 -2.55 -14.35 -2.15
C ALA A 48 -2.97 -12.87 -1.99
N PHE A 49 -3.43 -12.25 -3.08
CA PHE A 49 -3.92 -10.87 -3.06
C PHE A 49 -5.13 -10.70 -2.13
N VAL A 50 -6.12 -11.60 -2.21
CA VAL A 50 -7.32 -11.57 -1.36
C VAL A 50 -6.96 -11.71 0.12
N VAL A 51 -6.05 -12.58 0.50
CA VAL A 51 -5.60 -12.74 1.90
C VAL A 51 -5.02 -11.44 2.43
N VAL A 52 -4.16 -10.77 1.65
CA VAL A 52 -3.53 -9.51 2.07
C VAL A 52 -4.56 -8.38 2.18
N VAL A 53 -5.41 -8.21 1.18
CA VAL A 53 -6.39 -7.10 1.15
C VAL A 53 -7.49 -7.30 2.20
N ALA A 54 -8.05 -8.50 2.31
CA ALA A 54 -9.08 -8.80 3.31
C ALA A 54 -8.50 -8.68 4.74
N GLY A 55 -7.29 -9.20 4.96
CA GLY A 55 -6.59 -9.07 6.24
C GLY A 55 -6.31 -7.62 6.59
N ALA A 56 -5.87 -6.80 5.64
CA ALA A 56 -5.67 -5.36 5.81
C ALA A 56 -6.96 -4.65 6.19
N PHE A 57 -8.05 -4.99 5.51
CA PHE A 57 -9.38 -4.42 5.78
C PHE A 57 -9.85 -4.75 7.20
N PHE A 58 -9.84 -6.01 7.59
CA PHE A 58 -10.26 -6.41 8.93
C PHE A 58 -9.36 -5.82 10.01
N TYR A 59 -8.05 -5.73 9.76
CA TYR A 59 -7.12 -5.08 10.67
C TYR A 59 -7.46 -3.59 10.84
N SER A 60 -7.72 -2.87 9.77
CA SER A 60 -8.10 -1.45 9.80
C SER A 60 -9.42 -1.23 10.57
N VAL A 61 -10.42 -2.08 10.33
CA VAL A 61 -11.71 -2.01 11.03
C VAL A 61 -11.54 -2.28 12.52
N ALA A 62 -10.77 -3.30 12.89
CA ALA A 62 -10.54 -3.69 14.28
C ALA A 62 -9.71 -2.65 15.07
N ALA A 63 -8.72 -2.03 14.42
CA ALA A 63 -7.88 -1.00 15.03
C ALA A 63 -8.65 0.32 15.26
N GLY A 64 -9.64 0.64 14.41
CA GLY A 64 -10.44 1.86 14.52
C GLY A 64 -9.67 3.13 14.18
N GLY A 65 -10.13 4.26 14.75
CA GLY A 65 -9.54 5.57 14.50
C GLY A 65 -10.31 6.42 13.49
N ASP A 66 -9.79 7.60 13.21
CA ASP A 66 -10.32 8.50 12.18
C ASP A 66 -10.01 8.01 10.74
N ALA A 67 -10.28 8.81 9.74
CA ALA A 67 -10.04 8.41 8.35
C ALA A 67 -8.55 8.20 8.06
N VAL A 68 -7.67 9.03 8.62
CA VAL A 68 -6.22 8.94 8.44
C VAL A 68 -5.70 7.68 9.11
N ASP A 69 -6.08 7.45 10.38
CA ASP A 69 -5.71 6.27 11.15
C ASP A 69 -6.16 4.98 10.45
N ARG A 70 -7.36 4.96 9.86
CA ARG A 70 -7.88 3.80 9.14
C ARG A 70 -7.07 3.48 7.89
N PHE A 71 -6.66 4.50 7.13
CA PHE A 71 -5.77 4.29 5.97
C PHE A 71 -4.39 3.82 6.41
N GLU A 72 -3.84 4.39 7.46
CA GLU A 72 -2.57 3.94 8.01
C GLU A 72 -2.65 2.49 8.51
N ASN A 73 -3.69 2.16 9.27
CA ASN A 73 -3.96 0.81 9.76
C ASN A 73 -4.18 -0.18 8.63
N PHE A 74 -4.84 0.22 7.53
CA PHE A 74 -4.97 -0.63 6.34
C PHE A 74 -3.59 -0.97 5.75
N GLY A 75 -2.71 0.00 5.57
CA GLY A 75 -1.35 -0.23 5.11
C GLY A 75 -0.53 -1.12 6.07
N ASN A 76 -0.64 -0.87 7.39
CA ASN A 76 0.01 -1.69 8.41
C ASN A 76 -0.52 -3.13 8.42
N GLY A 77 -1.83 -3.30 8.28
CA GLY A 77 -2.49 -4.59 8.14
C GLY A 77 -2.02 -5.35 6.91
N ALA A 78 -1.90 -4.67 5.75
CA ALA A 78 -1.42 -5.28 4.52
C ALA A 78 -0.03 -5.91 4.68
N VAL A 79 0.91 -5.23 5.33
CA VAL A 79 2.25 -5.77 5.60
C VAL A 79 2.17 -6.98 6.55
N ARG A 80 1.39 -6.88 7.63
CA ARG A 80 1.26 -7.96 8.62
C ARG A 80 0.65 -9.22 8.02
N PHE A 81 -0.43 -9.07 7.26
CA PHE A 81 -1.08 -10.19 6.56
C PHE A 81 -0.24 -10.69 5.37
N GLY A 82 0.55 -9.84 4.74
CA GLY A 82 1.56 -10.25 3.76
C GLY A 82 2.57 -11.22 4.37
N TRP A 83 3.16 -10.88 5.51
CA TRP A 83 4.08 -11.77 6.22
C TRP A 83 3.42 -13.02 6.77
N LEU A 84 2.20 -12.90 7.30
CA LEU A 84 1.45 -14.06 7.76
C LEU A 84 1.14 -15.03 6.62
N GLY A 85 0.73 -14.51 5.46
CA GLY A 85 0.50 -15.31 4.26
C GLY A 85 1.77 -16.02 3.77
N PHE A 86 2.92 -15.34 3.80
CA PHE A 86 4.21 -15.96 3.50
C PHE A 86 4.52 -17.13 4.45
N LEU A 87 4.35 -16.94 5.76
CA LEU A 87 4.58 -18.00 6.74
C LEU A 87 3.64 -19.19 6.53
N ILE A 88 2.37 -18.93 6.24
CA ILE A 88 1.39 -19.98 5.91
C ILE A 88 1.88 -20.75 4.65
N GLY A 89 2.31 -20.05 3.62
CA GLY A 89 2.84 -20.66 2.40
C GLY A 89 4.05 -21.56 2.68
N ILE A 90 5.01 -21.11 3.50
CA ILE A 90 6.18 -21.92 3.90
C ILE A 90 5.76 -23.15 4.71
N ILE A 91 4.82 -23.01 5.66
CA ILE A 91 4.30 -24.13 6.44
C ILE A 91 3.63 -25.16 5.53
N MET A 92 2.78 -24.70 4.60
CA MET A 92 2.11 -25.59 3.65
C MET A 92 3.10 -26.33 2.73
N MET A 93 4.13 -25.63 2.24
CA MET A 93 5.21 -26.27 1.47
C MET A 93 5.95 -27.32 2.30
N SER A 94 6.22 -27.02 3.58
CA SER A 94 6.94 -27.93 4.49
C SER A 94 6.10 -29.16 4.87
N ALA A 95 4.77 -28.99 4.98
CA ALA A 95 3.84 -30.05 5.30
C ALA A 95 3.51 -30.96 4.09
N SER A 96 3.63 -30.43 2.89
CA SER A 96 3.46 -31.18 1.66
C SER A 96 4.80 -31.74 1.20
N ASN A 97 4.78 -32.93 0.54
CA ASN A 97 6.00 -33.55 -0.02
C ASN A 97 6.64 -32.73 -1.17
N ILE A 98 6.27 -31.46 -1.35
CA ILE A 98 6.80 -30.56 -2.37
C ILE A 98 8.32 -30.35 -2.19
N ILE A 99 8.81 -30.38 -0.95
CA ILE A 99 10.25 -30.26 -0.64
C ILE A 99 11.06 -31.42 -1.20
N ILE A 100 10.45 -32.60 -1.43
CA ILE A 100 11.12 -33.78 -1.97
C ILE A 100 11.37 -33.61 -3.48
N ALA A 101 10.54 -32.84 -4.18
CA ALA A 101 10.69 -32.53 -5.60
C ALA A 101 11.26 -31.12 -5.75
N LEU A 102 12.60 -31.01 -5.86
CA LEU A 102 13.31 -29.73 -5.98
C LEU A 102 12.75 -28.80 -7.07
N ASP A 103 12.26 -29.37 -8.16
CA ASP A 103 11.68 -28.64 -9.29
C ASP A 103 10.42 -27.86 -8.94
N ASN A 104 9.71 -28.24 -7.86
CA ASN A 104 8.46 -27.61 -7.43
C ASN A 104 8.65 -26.53 -6.35
N ILE A 105 9.82 -26.45 -5.74
CA ILE A 105 10.10 -25.48 -4.67
C ILE A 105 10.10 -24.05 -5.21
N GLY A 106 10.71 -23.81 -6.36
CA GLY A 106 10.82 -22.50 -6.98
C GLY A 106 9.46 -21.83 -7.21
N PRO A 107 8.54 -22.46 -7.96
CA PRO A 107 7.19 -21.92 -8.19
C PRO A 107 6.40 -21.71 -6.88
N ALA A 108 6.44 -22.65 -5.95
CA ALA A 108 5.72 -22.54 -4.68
C ALA A 108 6.27 -21.40 -3.81
N LEU A 109 7.59 -21.21 -3.76
CA LEU A 109 8.23 -20.10 -3.06
C LEU A 109 7.90 -18.77 -3.72
N ALA A 110 7.85 -18.70 -5.05
CA ALA A 110 7.46 -17.49 -5.76
C ALA A 110 6.06 -17.03 -5.36
N VAL A 111 5.07 -17.93 -5.32
CA VAL A 111 3.70 -17.63 -4.87
C VAL A 111 3.69 -17.15 -3.40
N ALA A 112 4.44 -17.82 -2.52
CA ALA A 112 4.52 -17.41 -1.12
C ALA A 112 5.10 -15.99 -0.98
N LEU A 113 6.10 -15.62 -1.79
CA LEU A 113 6.71 -14.28 -1.78
C LEU A 113 5.80 -13.17 -2.32
N LEU A 114 4.76 -13.51 -3.10
CA LEU A 114 3.81 -12.50 -3.57
C LEU A 114 3.01 -11.86 -2.42
N THR A 115 2.75 -12.58 -1.33
CA THR A 115 1.99 -12.03 -0.20
C THR A 115 2.69 -10.85 0.48
N PRO A 116 3.97 -10.91 0.91
CA PRO A 116 4.66 -9.74 1.43
C PRO A 116 4.89 -8.67 0.34
N PHE A 117 5.09 -9.06 -0.92
CA PHE A 117 5.19 -8.10 -2.02
C PHE A 117 3.92 -7.23 -2.12
N TYR A 118 2.73 -7.84 -2.14
CA TYR A 118 1.47 -7.09 -2.13
C TYR A 118 1.32 -6.24 -0.88
N GLY A 119 1.68 -6.78 0.29
CA GLY A 119 1.63 -6.07 1.56
C GLY A 119 2.44 -4.78 1.55
N TYR A 120 3.70 -4.85 1.12
CA TYR A 120 4.57 -3.68 1.01
C TYR A 120 4.13 -2.72 -0.09
N PHE A 121 3.68 -3.21 -1.22
CA PHE A 121 3.19 -2.36 -2.30
C PHE A 121 1.99 -1.52 -1.85
N ILE A 122 1.01 -2.14 -1.19
CA ILE A 122 -0.13 -1.45 -0.61
C ILE A 122 0.32 -0.45 0.46
N LYS A 123 1.27 -0.82 1.34
CA LYS A 123 1.77 0.07 2.39
C LYS A 123 2.45 1.31 1.83
N ILE A 124 3.22 1.19 0.75
CA ILE A 124 3.84 2.34 0.10
C ILE A 124 2.77 3.32 -0.39
N LEU A 125 1.73 2.82 -1.06
CA LEU A 125 0.65 3.66 -1.57
C LEU A 125 -0.15 4.32 -0.45
N THR A 126 -0.51 3.56 0.60
CA THR A 126 -1.24 4.10 1.75
C THR A 126 -0.42 5.14 2.51
N ASN A 127 0.88 4.94 2.68
CA ASN A 127 1.75 5.93 3.34
C ASN A 127 1.79 7.26 2.57
N VAL A 128 1.86 7.23 1.25
CA VAL A 128 1.83 8.45 0.44
C VAL A 128 0.52 9.20 0.65
N ILE A 129 -0.60 8.49 0.70
CA ILE A 129 -1.92 9.06 0.92
C ILE A 129 -2.04 9.64 2.35
N VAL A 130 -1.65 8.87 3.37
CA VAL A 130 -1.69 9.28 4.78
C VAL A 130 -0.85 10.54 5.01
N ASN A 131 0.41 10.53 4.60
CA ASN A 131 1.28 11.72 4.74
C ASN A 131 0.66 12.96 4.09
N ARG A 132 -0.10 12.76 3.03
CA ARG A 132 -0.79 13.86 2.37
C ARG A 132 -2.00 14.36 3.15
N MET A 133 -2.79 13.44 3.70
CA MET A 133 -3.95 13.78 4.53
C MET A 133 -3.50 14.54 5.78
N ASP A 134 -2.43 14.09 6.44
CA ASP A 134 -1.84 14.77 7.61
C ASP A 134 -1.33 16.18 7.28
N TYR A 135 -0.65 16.31 6.14
CA TYR A 135 -0.19 17.62 5.68
C TYR A 135 -1.35 18.60 5.44
N ASN A 136 -2.44 18.12 4.83
CA ASN A 136 -3.62 18.96 4.59
C ASN A 136 -4.29 19.39 5.90
N LYS A 137 -4.45 18.47 6.87
CA LYS A 137 -4.98 18.80 8.21
C LYS A 137 -4.15 19.89 8.88
N LEU A 138 -2.82 19.76 8.85
CA LEU A 138 -1.93 20.75 9.46
C LEU A 138 -2.09 22.15 8.82
N ILE A 139 -2.25 22.21 7.50
CA ILE A 139 -2.48 23.50 6.81
C ILE A 139 -3.82 24.10 7.19
N GLU A 140 -4.88 23.31 7.35
CA GLU A 140 -6.19 23.77 7.78
C GLU A 140 -6.11 24.37 9.21
N GLU A 141 -5.51 23.65 10.14
CA GLU A 141 -5.30 24.12 11.54
C GLU A 141 -4.53 25.45 11.60
N LEU A 142 -3.44 25.58 10.84
CA LEU A 142 -2.65 26.81 10.79
C LEU A 142 -3.41 27.99 10.17
N ASN A 143 -4.33 27.72 9.24
CA ASN A 143 -5.15 28.77 8.65
C ASN A 143 -6.26 29.22 9.60
N GLU A 144 -6.85 28.32 10.38
CA GLU A 144 -7.85 28.64 11.40
C GLU A 144 -7.23 29.51 12.52
N GLU A 145 -6.05 29.14 13.03
CA GLU A 145 -5.33 29.91 14.06
C GLU A 145 -5.02 31.35 13.60
N LYS A 146 -4.68 31.53 12.33
CA LYS A 146 -4.42 32.87 11.77
C LYS A 146 -5.67 33.72 11.59
N LEU A 147 -6.85 33.12 11.52
CA LEU A 147 -8.12 33.85 11.39
C LEU A 147 -8.66 34.31 12.77
N GLU A 148 -8.26 33.60 13.84
CA GLU A 148 -8.68 33.92 15.21
C GLU A 148 -7.75 34.96 15.90
N SER A 149 -6.55 35.19 15.36
CA SER A 149 -5.57 36.17 15.85
C SER A 149 -5.72 37.54 15.20
#